data_353a9b02f8a9cedcba6f1999eb9aab25
#
_entry.id   353a9b02f8a9cedcba6f1999eb9aab25
#
_cell.length_a   1.000
_cell.length_b   1.000
_cell.length_c   1.000
_cell.angle_alpha   90.00
_cell.angle_beta   90.00
_cell.angle_gamma   90.00
#
_symmetry.space_group_name_H-M   'P 1'
#
loop_
_entity.id
_entity.type
_entity.pdbx_description
1 polymer ?
#
loop_
_entity_poly.entity_id
_entity_poly.type
_entity_poly.pdbx_seq_one_letter_code
_entity_poly.pdbx_strand_id
1 'polypeptide(L)'
;ADKSIVKPIRENQMIRNNFELKSGDLFTSLLLFAICSIVLIVFINSIGFYNVALIGLFSAADQLSGISLRSNMTDVMSGSHWYKLFMKDLLSIATISLLIISINKKSFMLRMFTFFSVFLCFFSFLLTLEKAPIVGLILMISVGIVLSSQKGQFNLKALIILFIFLLTLLSTMYILFMSDTKGLLGAFESIYKRVLTGSLIPGYYYLEYFPHIEDFILGRSMPNPANLFPFESYNLTKEISLWAFPEDRKAGISGSMPAFFWGEFYANFGVLAALLGSAIIGFLLRIIDYAIDNRGNNPLIIALSSWVIIHFAELSSTGFTTYLLDVYLIFSTVVVFTLVIFQKLLFSRT
;
A
#
# COMPACT_ATOMS: atom_id res chain seq x y z
N ALA A 1 31.05 -1.65 -35.64
CA ALA A 1 30.50 -1.28 -34.35
C ALA A 1 29.25 -2.13 -34.10
N ASP A 2 29.45 -3.13 -33.28
CA ASP A 2 28.51 -4.23 -33.03
C ASP A 2 27.33 -3.74 -32.12
N LYS A 3 26.11 -3.74 -32.67
CA LYS A 3 24.88 -3.34 -31.98
C LYS A 3 24.21 -4.49 -31.21
N SER A 4 24.97 -5.49 -30.77
CA SER A 4 24.42 -6.74 -30.25
C SER A 4 24.45 -6.95 -28.73
N ILE A 5 24.68 -5.91 -27.91
CA ILE A 5 24.88 -6.11 -26.45
C ILE A 5 23.62 -5.86 -25.59
N VAL A 6 22.53 -5.41 -26.17
CA VAL A 6 21.27 -5.32 -25.42
C VAL A 6 20.17 -6.05 -26.18
N LYS A 7 20.27 -7.38 -26.22
CA LYS A 7 19.06 -8.18 -26.47
C LYS A 7 18.16 -8.02 -25.23
N PRO A 8 16.91 -7.58 -25.39
CA PRO A 8 15.98 -7.55 -24.29
C PRO A 8 15.78 -8.99 -23.81
N ILE A 9 16.15 -9.25 -22.57
CA ILE A 9 15.93 -10.52 -21.84
C ILE A 9 14.44 -10.95 -21.88
N ARG A 10 13.56 -10.10 -22.39
CA ARG A 10 12.12 -10.28 -22.48
C ARG A 10 11.58 -11.10 -23.66
N GLU A 11 12.34 -11.36 -24.70
CA GLU A 11 11.78 -12.04 -25.89
C GLU A 11 11.62 -13.55 -25.76
N ASN A 12 12.35 -14.22 -24.85
CA ASN A 12 12.34 -15.70 -24.77
C ASN A 12 11.38 -16.29 -23.72
N GLN A 13 10.65 -15.47 -22.93
CA GLN A 13 9.70 -15.98 -21.93
C GLN A 13 8.23 -15.62 -22.19
N MET A 14 7.91 -14.95 -23.29
CA MET A 14 6.54 -14.52 -23.62
C MET A 14 5.71 -15.53 -24.43
N ILE A 15 5.98 -16.82 -24.35
CA ILE A 15 4.90 -17.80 -24.61
C ILE A 15 4.24 -18.03 -23.25
N ARG A 16 3.54 -17.01 -22.77
CA ARG A 16 2.61 -17.21 -21.66
C ARG A 16 1.51 -18.11 -22.21
N ASN A 17 1.52 -19.35 -21.77
CA ASN A 17 0.43 -20.29 -21.97
C ASN A 17 -0.90 -19.59 -21.73
N ASN A 18 -1.92 -19.89 -22.52
CA ASN A 18 -3.26 -19.39 -22.33
C ASN A 18 -3.61 -19.37 -20.85
N PHE A 19 -4.15 -18.25 -20.38
CA PHE A 19 -4.56 -18.08 -19.00
C PHE A 19 -5.72 -19.05 -18.72
N GLU A 20 -5.39 -20.24 -18.25
CA GLU A 20 -6.39 -21.26 -17.91
C GLU A 20 -6.78 -21.11 -16.44
N LEU A 21 -8.03 -20.74 -16.21
CA LEU A 21 -8.63 -20.70 -14.90
C LEU A 21 -8.91 -22.10 -14.41
N LYS A 22 -8.33 -22.47 -13.28
CA LYS A 22 -8.63 -23.73 -12.57
C LYS A 22 -9.94 -23.61 -11.79
N SER A 23 -10.61 -24.74 -11.58
CA SER A 23 -11.89 -24.79 -10.83
C SER A 23 -11.78 -24.19 -9.42
N GLY A 24 -10.64 -24.36 -8.76
CA GLY A 24 -10.39 -23.83 -7.42
C GLY A 24 -10.10 -22.34 -7.33
N ASP A 25 -9.74 -21.66 -8.44
CA ASP A 25 -9.35 -20.25 -8.43
C ASP A 25 -10.48 -19.32 -7.95
N LEU A 26 -11.70 -19.58 -8.41
CA LEU A 26 -12.87 -18.84 -7.99
C LEU A 26 -13.21 -19.11 -6.52
N PHE A 27 -13.14 -20.37 -6.09
CA PHE A 27 -13.45 -20.76 -4.73
C PHE A 27 -12.53 -20.05 -3.72
N THR A 28 -11.22 -20.09 -3.92
CA THR A 28 -10.26 -19.47 -2.99
C THR A 28 -10.36 -17.97 -2.97
N SER A 29 -10.65 -17.33 -4.11
CA SER A 29 -10.86 -15.87 -4.18
C SER A 29 -12.14 -15.45 -3.45
N LEU A 30 -13.22 -16.21 -3.61
CA LEU A 30 -14.48 -15.99 -2.90
C LEU A 30 -14.33 -16.25 -1.39
N LEU A 31 -13.58 -17.28 -0.99
CA LEU A 31 -13.30 -17.57 0.41
C LEU A 31 -12.57 -16.42 1.08
N LEU A 32 -11.50 -15.91 0.44
CA LEU A 32 -10.77 -14.75 0.96
C LEU A 32 -11.68 -13.53 1.07
N PHE A 33 -12.47 -13.25 0.03
CA PHE A 33 -13.42 -12.14 0.03
C PHE A 33 -14.46 -12.28 1.16
N ALA A 34 -15.00 -13.47 1.40
CA ALA A 34 -15.95 -13.72 2.47
C ALA A 34 -15.33 -13.49 3.85
N ILE A 35 -14.12 -13.98 4.09
CA ILE A 35 -13.38 -13.75 5.34
C ILE A 35 -13.20 -12.24 5.58
N CYS A 36 -12.72 -11.50 4.58
CA CYS A 36 -12.53 -10.05 4.69
C CYS A 36 -13.86 -9.31 4.94
N SER A 37 -14.96 -9.75 4.30
CA SER A 37 -16.28 -9.15 4.50
C SER A 37 -16.80 -9.38 5.92
N ILE A 38 -16.58 -10.56 6.49
CA ILE A 38 -16.95 -10.88 7.89
C ILE A 38 -16.13 -9.96 8.83
N VAL A 39 -14.83 -9.84 8.61
CA VAL A 39 -13.97 -8.97 9.43
C VAL A 39 -14.42 -7.52 9.35
N LEU A 40 -14.84 -7.04 8.16
CA LEU A 40 -15.40 -5.69 8.01
C LEU A 40 -16.67 -5.49 8.84
N ILE A 41 -17.58 -6.45 8.85
CA ILE A 41 -18.80 -6.41 9.66
C ILE A 41 -18.45 -6.38 11.16
N VAL A 42 -17.53 -7.24 11.58
CA VAL A 42 -17.07 -7.29 12.98
C VAL A 42 -16.43 -5.97 13.37
N PHE A 43 -15.64 -5.36 12.47
CA PHE A 43 -15.03 -4.05 12.67
C PHE A 43 -16.08 -2.96 12.91
N ILE A 44 -17.07 -2.83 12.03
CA ILE A 44 -18.13 -1.83 12.17
C ILE A 44 -18.90 -2.02 13.49
N ASN A 45 -19.19 -3.27 13.85
CA ASN A 45 -19.90 -3.58 15.10
C ASN A 45 -19.06 -3.26 16.34
N SER A 46 -17.75 -3.50 16.32
CA SER A 46 -16.88 -3.30 17.48
C SER A 46 -16.62 -1.82 17.78
N ILE A 47 -16.53 -0.98 16.75
CA ILE A 47 -16.38 0.47 16.91
C ILE A 47 -17.73 1.13 17.30
N GLY A 48 -18.82 0.53 16.86
CA GLY A 48 -20.14 1.13 16.88
C GLY A 48 -20.37 2.05 15.67
N PHE A 49 -21.52 1.90 15.04
CA PHE A 49 -21.84 2.54 13.76
C PHE A 49 -21.63 4.06 13.78
N TYR A 50 -22.02 4.73 14.88
CA TYR A 50 -21.89 6.20 15.00
C TYR A 50 -20.46 6.70 15.24
N ASN A 51 -19.55 5.85 15.67
CA ASN A 51 -18.14 6.20 15.90
C ASN A 51 -17.27 6.02 14.66
N VAL A 52 -17.84 5.52 13.55
CA VAL A 52 -17.13 5.43 12.28
C VAL A 52 -16.84 6.82 11.75
N ALA A 53 -15.60 7.14 11.43
CA ALA A 53 -15.16 8.48 11.04
C ALA A 53 -15.96 9.06 9.88
N LEU A 54 -16.33 8.24 8.88
CA LEU A 54 -17.19 8.65 7.78
C LEU A 54 -18.58 9.10 8.24
N ILE A 55 -19.19 8.39 9.17
CA ILE A 55 -20.53 8.69 9.69
C ILE A 55 -20.48 9.91 10.58
N GLY A 56 -19.41 10.02 11.40
CA GLY A 56 -19.16 11.21 12.21
C GLY A 56 -19.07 12.49 11.37
N LEU A 57 -18.50 12.41 10.19
CA LEU A 57 -18.37 13.54 9.27
C LEU A 57 -19.73 14.07 8.75
N PHE A 58 -20.72 13.18 8.60
CA PHE A 58 -22.08 13.54 8.18
C PHE A 58 -23.03 13.87 9.34
N SER A 59 -22.72 13.39 10.55
CA SER A 59 -23.59 13.57 11.73
C SER A 59 -23.17 14.71 12.65
N ALA A 60 -21.91 15.16 12.60
CA ALA A 60 -21.42 16.26 13.43
C ALA A 60 -21.89 17.60 12.87
N ALA A 61 -22.79 18.28 13.60
CA ALA A 61 -23.20 19.65 13.31
C ALA A 61 -22.06 20.66 13.56
N ASP A 62 -21.05 20.30 14.32
CA ASP A 62 -19.84 21.07 14.60
C ASP A 62 -18.65 20.55 13.82
N GLN A 63 -17.84 21.48 13.27
CA GLN A 63 -16.70 21.29 12.38
C GLN A 63 -15.54 20.49 13.03
N LEU A 64 -15.79 19.26 13.44
CA LEU A 64 -14.71 18.34 13.77
C LEU A 64 -13.92 18.05 12.49
N SER A 65 -12.63 18.35 12.50
CA SER A 65 -11.78 18.03 11.36
C SER A 65 -11.76 16.51 11.11
N GLY A 66 -11.73 16.07 9.86
CA GLY A 66 -11.63 14.64 9.54
C GLY A 66 -10.43 13.95 10.21
N ILE A 67 -9.42 14.74 10.63
CA ILE A 67 -8.24 14.29 11.37
C ILE A 67 -8.62 13.89 12.80
N SER A 68 -9.41 14.70 13.51
CA SER A 68 -9.83 14.39 14.89
C SER A 68 -10.80 13.20 14.95
N LEU A 69 -11.72 13.10 13.99
CA LEU A 69 -12.63 11.95 13.88
C LEU A 69 -11.86 10.64 13.65
N ARG A 70 -10.83 10.69 12.81
CA ARG A 70 -9.95 9.53 12.55
C ARG A 70 -9.12 9.15 13.78
N SER A 71 -8.55 10.12 14.49
CA SER A 71 -7.81 9.89 15.73
C SER A 71 -8.69 9.21 16.76
N ASN A 72 -9.86 9.76 17.03
CA ASN A 72 -10.82 9.20 17.97
C ASN A 72 -11.20 7.75 17.63
N MET A 73 -11.43 7.46 16.34
CA MET A 73 -11.72 6.08 15.92
C MET A 73 -10.56 5.14 16.18
N THR A 74 -9.30 5.61 16.01
CA THR A 74 -8.11 4.80 16.20
C THR A 74 -7.84 4.53 17.69
N ASP A 75 -8.15 5.48 18.55
CA ASP A 75 -7.92 5.40 20.00
C ASP A 75 -8.91 4.47 20.71
N VAL A 76 -10.13 4.35 20.20
CA VAL A 76 -11.17 3.47 20.75
C VAL A 76 -10.84 1.98 20.53
N MET A 77 -9.95 1.66 19.60
CA MET A 77 -9.79 0.29 19.13
C MET A 77 -8.40 -0.33 19.44
N SER A 78 -8.33 -1.16 20.45
CA SER A 78 -7.21 -2.09 20.63
C SER A 78 -7.22 -3.15 19.51
N GLY A 79 -6.11 -3.29 18.77
CA GLY A 79 -6.01 -4.28 17.68
C GLY A 79 -6.43 -3.78 16.30
N SER A 80 -6.55 -2.48 16.10
CA SER A 80 -6.87 -1.84 14.80
C SER A 80 -6.00 -2.31 13.63
N HIS A 81 -4.75 -2.73 13.88
CA HIS A 81 -3.82 -3.24 12.87
C HIS A 81 -4.34 -4.50 12.15
N TRP A 82 -4.96 -5.44 12.86
CA TRP A 82 -5.51 -6.65 12.27
C TRP A 82 -6.67 -6.34 11.31
N TYR A 83 -7.57 -5.45 11.73
CA TYR A 83 -8.65 -5.02 10.85
C TYR A 83 -8.13 -4.30 9.61
N LYS A 84 -7.09 -3.48 9.75
CA LYS A 84 -6.44 -2.83 8.59
C LYS A 84 -5.89 -3.85 7.61
N LEU A 85 -5.21 -4.90 8.07
CA LEU A 85 -4.72 -6.00 7.23
C LEU A 85 -5.84 -6.61 6.38
N PHE A 86 -6.96 -6.98 7.01
CA PHE A 86 -8.06 -7.61 6.30
C PHE A 86 -8.82 -6.64 5.40
N MET A 87 -9.06 -5.42 5.85
CA MET A 87 -9.88 -4.45 5.11
C MET A 87 -9.14 -3.75 3.98
N LYS A 88 -7.83 -3.51 4.10
CA LYS A 88 -7.07 -2.78 3.10
C LYS A 88 -6.31 -3.72 2.17
N ASP A 89 -5.50 -4.62 2.72
CA ASP A 89 -4.59 -5.42 1.93
C ASP A 89 -5.26 -6.67 1.36
N LEU A 90 -5.76 -7.54 2.22
CA LEU A 90 -6.36 -8.81 1.80
C LEU A 90 -7.66 -8.62 1.02
N LEU A 91 -8.50 -7.66 1.38
CA LEU A 91 -9.71 -7.33 0.62
C LEU A 91 -9.37 -6.81 -0.79
N SER A 92 -8.32 -5.98 -0.92
CA SER A 92 -7.83 -5.50 -2.21
C SER A 92 -7.32 -6.67 -3.06
N ILE A 93 -6.52 -7.56 -2.49
CA ILE A 93 -6.01 -8.76 -3.17
C ILE A 93 -7.18 -9.66 -3.64
N ALA A 94 -8.17 -9.91 -2.78
CA ALA A 94 -9.36 -10.68 -3.13
C ALA A 94 -10.14 -10.04 -4.28
N THR A 95 -10.35 -8.72 -4.22
CA THR A 95 -11.07 -7.95 -5.23
C THR A 95 -10.36 -7.98 -6.58
N ILE A 96 -9.03 -7.82 -6.61
CA ILE A 96 -8.23 -7.90 -7.84
C ILE A 96 -8.26 -9.31 -8.42
N SER A 97 -8.16 -10.33 -7.58
CA SER A 97 -8.26 -11.72 -8.01
C SER A 97 -9.62 -12.02 -8.67
N LEU A 98 -10.73 -11.59 -8.05
CA LEU A 98 -12.07 -11.70 -8.62
C LEU A 98 -12.23 -10.94 -9.93
N LEU A 99 -11.63 -9.76 -10.03
CA LEU A 99 -11.62 -8.96 -11.26
C LEU A 99 -10.90 -9.71 -12.40
N ILE A 100 -9.73 -10.26 -12.15
CA ILE A 100 -8.98 -11.07 -13.12
C ILE A 100 -9.81 -12.27 -13.59
N ILE A 101 -10.47 -12.96 -12.68
CA ILE A 101 -11.34 -14.09 -13.01
C ILE A 101 -12.53 -13.63 -13.85
N SER A 102 -13.16 -12.50 -13.51
CA SER A 102 -14.34 -11.99 -14.23
C SER A 102 -14.04 -11.55 -15.65
N ILE A 103 -12.85 -10.97 -15.88
CA ILE A 103 -12.39 -10.58 -17.23
C ILE A 103 -12.24 -11.83 -18.10
N ASN A 104 -11.73 -12.92 -17.54
CA ASN A 104 -11.47 -14.15 -18.30
C ASN A 104 -12.73 -15.01 -18.51
N LYS A 105 -13.61 -15.14 -17.50
CA LYS A 105 -14.85 -15.97 -17.60
C LYS A 105 -16.00 -15.28 -18.34
N LYS A 106 -15.99 -13.96 -18.50
CA LYS A 106 -17.02 -13.15 -19.16
C LYS A 106 -18.47 -13.40 -18.67
N SER A 107 -18.66 -13.93 -17.47
CA SER A 107 -19.96 -14.17 -16.85
C SER A 107 -20.55 -12.86 -16.33
N PHE A 108 -21.83 -12.59 -16.63
CA PHE A 108 -22.53 -11.40 -16.12
C PHE A 108 -22.61 -11.39 -14.59
N MET A 109 -23.01 -12.52 -14.01
CA MET A 109 -23.13 -12.64 -12.55
C MET A 109 -21.80 -12.38 -11.84
N LEU A 110 -20.69 -12.89 -12.40
CA LEU A 110 -19.36 -12.68 -11.84
C LEU A 110 -18.92 -11.22 -11.97
N ARG A 111 -19.27 -10.53 -13.04
CA ARG A 111 -19.00 -9.09 -13.20
C ARG A 111 -19.77 -8.25 -12.18
N MET A 112 -21.03 -8.56 -11.94
CA MET A 112 -21.84 -7.90 -10.91
C MET A 112 -21.24 -8.11 -9.52
N PHE A 113 -20.82 -9.34 -9.22
CA PHE A 113 -20.18 -9.67 -7.95
C PHE A 113 -18.83 -8.95 -7.78
N THR A 114 -18.04 -8.88 -8.84
CA THR A 114 -16.76 -8.13 -8.86
C THR A 114 -16.99 -6.63 -8.65
N PHE A 115 -18.01 -6.06 -9.31
CA PHE A 115 -18.39 -4.66 -9.09
C PHE A 115 -18.75 -4.42 -7.61
N PHE A 116 -19.53 -5.31 -7.02
CA PHE A 116 -19.83 -5.24 -5.59
C PHE A 116 -18.58 -5.36 -4.70
N SER A 117 -17.62 -6.22 -5.05
CA SER A 117 -16.37 -6.35 -4.30
C SER A 117 -15.50 -5.09 -4.37
N VAL A 118 -15.43 -4.45 -5.55
CA VAL A 118 -14.77 -3.15 -5.73
C VAL A 118 -15.45 -2.08 -4.89
N PHE A 119 -16.77 -2.01 -4.94
CA PHE A 119 -17.54 -1.07 -4.12
C PHE A 119 -17.29 -1.27 -2.62
N LEU A 120 -17.31 -2.51 -2.14
CA LEU A 120 -17.04 -2.85 -0.73
C LEU A 120 -15.62 -2.45 -0.31
N CYS A 121 -14.64 -2.64 -1.20
CA CYS A 121 -13.26 -2.23 -0.97
C CYS A 121 -13.14 -0.69 -0.85
N PHE A 122 -13.75 0.05 -1.76
CA PHE A 122 -13.84 1.52 -1.66
C PHE A 122 -14.54 1.98 -0.38
N PHE A 123 -15.66 1.36 -0.04
CA PHE A 123 -16.41 1.65 1.17
C PHE A 123 -15.54 1.45 2.42
N SER A 124 -14.78 0.35 2.50
CA SER A 124 -13.89 0.09 3.63
C SER A 124 -12.82 1.17 3.82
N PHE A 125 -12.30 1.75 2.73
CA PHE A 125 -11.33 2.85 2.79
C PHE A 125 -11.96 4.18 3.22
N LEU A 126 -13.19 4.43 2.76
CA LEU A 126 -13.93 5.63 3.14
C LEU A 126 -14.29 5.62 4.63
N LEU A 127 -14.54 4.45 5.23
CA LEU A 127 -14.85 4.36 6.67
C LEU A 127 -13.75 4.99 7.54
N THR A 128 -12.49 4.90 7.10
CA THR A 128 -11.32 5.45 7.80
C THR A 128 -10.89 6.83 7.29
N LEU A 129 -11.60 7.41 6.33
CA LEU A 129 -11.27 8.68 5.65
C LEU A 129 -9.84 8.73 5.08
N GLU A 130 -9.29 7.58 4.72
CA GLU A 130 -7.95 7.48 4.14
C GLU A 130 -7.99 7.56 2.63
N LYS A 131 -7.22 8.48 2.05
CA LYS A 131 -7.18 8.72 0.60
C LYS A 131 -6.17 7.81 -0.11
N ALA A 132 -5.04 7.54 0.52
CA ALA A 132 -3.95 6.77 -0.06
C ALA A 132 -4.35 5.34 -0.48
N PRO A 133 -5.11 4.56 0.31
CA PRO A 133 -5.53 3.22 -0.07
C PRO A 133 -6.39 3.18 -1.34
N ILE A 134 -7.21 4.23 -1.58
CA ILE A 134 -8.04 4.33 -2.78
C ILE A 134 -7.16 4.44 -4.03
N VAL A 135 -6.16 5.32 -3.99
CA VAL A 135 -5.19 5.46 -5.08
C VAL A 135 -4.41 4.16 -5.27
N GLY A 136 -3.95 3.57 -4.17
CA GLY A 136 -3.26 2.28 -4.18
C GLY A 136 -4.09 1.18 -4.84
N LEU A 137 -5.38 1.06 -4.52
CA LEU A 137 -6.27 0.06 -5.15
C LEU A 137 -6.37 0.25 -6.67
N ILE A 138 -6.54 1.49 -7.15
CA ILE A 138 -6.64 1.77 -8.57
C ILE A 138 -5.34 1.41 -9.30
N LEU A 139 -4.19 1.74 -8.69
CA LEU A 139 -2.89 1.36 -9.23
C LEU A 139 -2.70 -0.16 -9.22
N MET A 140 -3.06 -0.84 -8.12
CA MET A 140 -3.00 -2.31 -8.02
C MET A 140 -3.90 -2.99 -9.06
N ILE A 141 -5.12 -2.51 -9.28
CA ILE A 141 -6.01 -3.00 -10.33
C ILE A 141 -5.34 -2.86 -11.70
N SER A 142 -4.77 -1.70 -11.99
CA SER A 142 -4.09 -1.43 -13.26
C SER A 142 -2.91 -2.36 -13.49
N VAL A 143 -2.07 -2.55 -12.47
CA VAL A 143 -0.94 -3.50 -12.50
C VAL A 143 -1.46 -4.93 -12.65
N GLY A 144 -2.49 -5.33 -11.90
CA GLY A 144 -3.09 -6.67 -11.97
C GLY A 144 -3.63 -7.01 -13.35
N ILE A 145 -4.30 -6.06 -14.02
CA ILE A 145 -4.77 -6.21 -15.40
C ILE A 145 -3.59 -6.42 -16.36
N VAL A 146 -2.52 -5.63 -16.23
CA VAL A 146 -1.33 -5.77 -17.07
C VAL A 146 -0.64 -7.10 -16.82
N LEU A 147 -0.47 -7.49 -15.55
CA LEU A 147 0.14 -8.76 -15.19
C LEU A 147 -0.68 -9.97 -15.65
N SER A 148 -2.00 -9.85 -15.77
CA SER A 148 -2.89 -10.91 -16.28
C SER A 148 -3.00 -10.90 -17.82
N SER A 149 -2.59 -9.83 -18.49
CA SER A 149 -2.63 -9.69 -19.93
C SER A 149 -1.50 -10.46 -20.61
N GLN A 150 -1.81 -11.09 -21.76
CA GLN A 150 -0.80 -11.76 -22.58
C GLN A 150 0.31 -10.82 -23.10
N LYS A 151 -0.05 -9.56 -23.35
CA LYS A 151 0.90 -8.56 -23.86
C LYS A 151 1.82 -7.98 -22.79
N GLY A 152 1.42 -8.02 -21.52
CA GLY A 152 2.23 -7.53 -20.39
C GLY A 152 2.68 -6.07 -20.49
N GLN A 153 2.01 -5.24 -21.30
CA GLN A 153 2.41 -3.86 -21.58
C GLN A 153 1.31 -2.88 -21.26
N PHE A 154 1.69 -1.75 -20.68
CA PHE A 154 0.81 -0.61 -20.53
C PHE A 154 0.65 0.11 -21.85
N ASN A 155 -0.59 0.39 -22.25
CA ASN A 155 -0.86 1.32 -23.34
C ASN A 155 -0.70 2.76 -22.82
N LEU A 156 0.11 3.58 -23.52
CA LEU A 156 0.34 4.97 -23.13
C LEU A 156 -0.97 5.77 -22.97
N LYS A 157 -1.94 5.54 -23.86
CA LYS A 157 -3.27 6.19 -23.76
C LYS A 157 -3.98 5.79 -22.46
N ALA A 158 -3.93 4.51 -22.08
CA ALA A 158 -4.52 4.03 -20.84
C ALA A 158 -3.82 4.63 -19.59
N LEU A 159 -2.51 4.80 -19.64
CA LEU A 159 -1.75 5.47 -18.57
C LEU A 159 -2.15 6.94 -18.42
N ILE A 160 -2.30 7.66 -19.52
CA ILE A 160 -2.73 9.08 -19.49
C ILE A 160 -4.15 9.19 -18.93
N ILE A 161 -5.08 8.33 -19.36
CA ILE A 161 -6.45 8.31 -18.84
C ILE A 161 -6.46 7.98 -17.35
N LEU A 162 -5.68 7.00 -16.92
CA LEU A 162 -5.52 6.62 -15.52
C LEU A 162 -4.98 7.80 -14.69
N PHE A 163 -3.95 8.49 -15.18
CA PHE A 163 -3.36 9.64 -14.52
C PHE A 163 -4.38 10.78 -14.34
N ILE A 164 -5.12 11.14 -15.40
CA ILE A 164 -6.16 12.16 -15.35
C ILE A 164 -7.27 11.76 -14.38
N PHE A 165 -7.70 10.50 -14.40
CA PHE A 165 -8.71 9.97 -13.49
C PHE A 165 -8.25 10.06 -12.03
N LEU A 166 -7.02 9.62 -11.71
CA LEU A 166 -6.46 9.69 -10.36
C LEU A 166 -6.32 11.13 -9.88
N LEU A 167 -5.88 12.03 -10.76
CA LEU A 167 -5.75 13.45 -10.43
C LEU A 167 -7.10 14.09 -10.12
N THR A 168 -8.13 13.79 -10.92
CA THR A 168 -9.49 14.27 -10.70
C THR A 168 -10.07 13.72 -9.40
N LEU A 169 -9.91 12.42 -9.16
CA LEU A 169 -10.37 11.75 -7.94
C LEU A 169 -9.71 12.36 -6.69
N LEU A 170 -8.39 12.50 -6.70
CA LEU A 170 -7.66 13.11 -5.59
C LEU A 170 -8.09 14.55 -5.36
N SER A 171 -8.23 15.35 -6.42
CA SER A 171 -8.70 16.75 -6.29
C SER A 171 -10.06 16.83 -5.66
N THR A 172 -10.99 15.96 -6.07
CA THR A 172 -12.33 15.87 -5.49
C THR A 172 -12.27 15.50 -4.00
N MET A 173 -11.44 14.51 -3.65
CA MET A 173 -11.27 14.11 -2.25
C MET A 173 -10.62 15.22 -1.39
N TYR A 174 -9.70 16.01 -1.94
CA TYR A 174 -9.12 17.15 -1.24
C TYR A 174 -10.18 18.23 -0.98
N ILE A 175 -11.03 18.53 -1.94
CA ILE A 175 -12.10 19.52 -1.77
C ILE A 175 -13.13 19.06 -0.75
N LEU A 176 -13.51 17.78 -0.77
CA LEU A 176 -14.54 17.24 0.12
C LEU A 176 -14.09 17.05 1.57
N PHE A 177 -12.81 16.71 1.79
CA PHE A 177 -12.32 16.29 3.10
C PHE A 177 -11.29 17.24 3.74
N MET A 178 -10.89 18.32 3.06
CA MET A 178 -9.97 19.31 3.62
C MET A 178 -10.57 20.70 3.53
N SER A 179 -10.94 21.23 4.69
CA SER A 179 -11.57 22.56 4.83
C SER A 179 -10.71 23.73 4.34
N ASP A 180 -9.38 23.53 4.27
CA ASP A 180 -8.42 24.59 3.92
C ASP A 180 -8.19 24.74 2.41
N THR A 181 -8.76 23.88 1.58
CA THR A 181 -8.57 23.94 0.13
C THR A 181 -9.57 24.88 -0.51
N LYS A 182 -9.10 26.06 -0.93
CA LYS A 182 -9.90 27.05 -1.67
C LYS A 182 -10.10 26.59 -3.13
N GLY A 183 -11.08 25.71 -3.36
CA GLY A 183 -11.48 25.26 -4.70
C GLY A 183 -10.46 24.36 -5.41
N LEU A 184 -10.65 24.16 -6.71
CA LEU A 184 -9.82 23.24 -7.52
C LEU A 184 -8.33 23.62 -7.54
N LEU A 185 -8.00 24.89 -7.67
CA LEU A 185 -6.60 25.36 -7.70
C LEU A 185 -5.88 25.06 -6.38
N GLY A 186 -6.53 25.29 -5.24
CA GLY A 186 -5.97 24.96 -3.93
C GLY A 186 -5.77 23.45 -3.73
N ALA A 187 -6.69 22.63 -4.27
CA ALA A 187 -6.53 21.17 -4.28
C ALA A 187 -5.33 20.72 -5.11
N PHE A 188 -5.14 21.27 -6.33
CA PHE A 188 -3.97 21.00 -7.16
C PHE A 188 -2.67 21.42 -6.50
N GLU A 189 -2.62 22.61 -5.90
CA GLU A 189 -1.45 23.09 -5.17
C GLU A 189 -1.09 22.16 -4.00
N SER A 190 -2.09 21.72 -3.25
CA SER A 190 -1.90 20.78 -2.12
C SER A 190 -1.39 19.42 -2.59
N ILE A 191 -1.94 18.89 -3.69
CA ILE A 191 -1.48 17.64 -4.31
C ILE A 191 -0.05 17.78 -4.82
N TYR A 192 0.23 18.87 -5.56
CA TYR A 192 1.56 19.17 -6.10
C TYR A 192 2.61 19.26 -4.98
N LYS A 193 2.35 20.06 -3.94
CA LYS A 193 3.22 20.18 -2.77
C LYS A 193 3.47 18.81 -2.13
N ARG A 194 2.41 17.99 -1.94
CA ARG A 194 2.55 16.69 -1.28
C ARG A 194 3.31 15.68 -2.11
N VAL A 195 3.12 15.67 -3.42
CA VAL A 195 3.80 14.72 -4.33
C VAL A 195 5.25 15.09 -4.55
N LEU A 196 5.55 16.37 -4.78
CA LEU A 196 6.91 16.80 -5.12
C LEU A 196 7.76 17.19 -3.91
N THR A 197 7.17 17.81 -2.90
CA THR A 197 7.94 18.29 -1.75
C THR A 197 7.76 17.45 -0.50
N GLY A 198 6.60 16.79 -0.35
CA GLY A 198 6.25 16.05 0.87
C GLY A 198 7.19 14.89 1.23
N SER A 199 7.86 14.30 0.24
CA SER A 199 8.86 13.26 0.45
C SER A 199 10.30 13.79 0.44
N LEU A 200 10.56 14.92 -0.23
CA LEU A 200 11.90 15.52 -0.33
C LEU A 200 12.30 16.28 0.93
N ILE A 201 11.38 17.09 1.48
CA ILE A 201 11.63 17.92 2.66
C ILE A 201 12.09 17.07 3.87
N PRO A 202 11.48 15.95 4.22
CA PRO A 202 11.99 15.09 5.28
C PRO A 202 13.46 14.69 5.09
N GLY A 203 13.86 14.38 3.86
CA GLY A 203 15.24 14.03 3.55
C GLY A 203 16.25 15.13 3.94
N TYR A 204 15.92 16.40 3.70
CA TYR A 204 16.77 17.52 4.15
C TYR A 204 16.87 17.61 5.66
N TYR A 205 15.77 17.40 6.39
CA TYR A 205 15.80 17.41 7.84
C TYR A 205 16.65 16.26 8.41
N TYR A 206 16.66 15.09 7.77
CA TYR A 206 17.55 14.00 8.18
C TYR A 206 19.02 14.35 8.00
N LEU A 207 19.39 15.01 6.88
CA LEU A 207 20.75 15.46 6.62
C LEU A 207 21.21 16.57 7.58
N GLU A 208 20.29 17.43 8.00
CA GLU A 208 20.58 18.51 8.94
C GLU A 208 20.66 17.98 10.40
N TYR A 209 19.79 17.04 10.74
CA TYR A 209 19.72 16.51 12.11
C TYR A 209 20.90 15.60 12.42
N PHE A 210 21.30 14.72 11.50
CA PHE A 210 22.42 13.80 11.69
C PHE A 210 23.65 14.22 10.91
N PRO A 211 24.87 14.19 11.48
CA PRO A 211 25.20 13.97 12.90
C PRO A 211 25.25 15.27 13.71
N HIS A 212 24.68 16.39 13.25
CA HIS A 212 24.92 17.72 13.83
C HIS A 212 24.15 17.96 15.13
N ILE A 213 22.96 17.41 15.27
CA ILE A 213 22.08 17.55 16.45
C ILE A 213 22.11 16.28 17.28
N GLU A 214 22.03 15.11 16.62
CA GLU A 214 22.12 13.79 17.23
C GLU A 214 23.17 12.98 16.48
N ASP A 215 23.95 12.17 17.17
CA ASP A 215 24.89 11.23 16.56
C ASP A 215 24.14 10.15 15.75
N PHE A 216 24.86 9.48 14.84
CA PHE A 216 24.28 8.35 14.10
C PHE A 216 23.74 7.27 15.04
N ILE A 217 22.51 6.80 14.80
CA ILE A 217 21.77 5.98 15.75
C ILE A 217 22.10 4.48 15.69
N LEU A 218 23.06 4.08 14.86
CA LEU A 218 23.69 2.74 14.83
C LEU A 218 22.70 1.56 14.82
N GLY A 219 21.63 1.65 14.02
CA GLY A 219 20.63 0.60 13.85
C GLY A 219 19.45 0.69 14.83
N ARG A 220 19.39 1.66 15.72
CA ARG A 220 18.30 1.80 16.72
C ARG A 220 16.94 2.15 16.11
N SER A 221 16.87 2.55 14.82
CA SER A 221 15.60 2.70 14.10
C SER A 221 14.96 1.37 13.71
N MET A 222 15.72 0.28 13.73
CA MET A 222 15.20 -1.04 13.41
C MET A 222 14.17 -1.50 14.44
N PRO A 223 13.11 -2.22 13.99
CA PRO A 223 12.16 -2.81 14.91
C PRO A 223 12.86 -3.73 15.91
N ASN A 224 12.55 -3.55 17.20
CA ASN A 224 13.07 -4.40 18.28
C ASN A 224 11.91 -5.17 18.94
N PRO A 225 11.36 -6.22 18.28
CA PRO A 225 10.23 -6.96 18.80
C PRO A 225 10.61 -7.63 20.14
N ALA A 226 9.76 -7.44 21.14
CA ALA A 226 9.95 -8.01 22.48
C ALA A 226 11.30 -7.67 23.14
N ASN A 227 11.94 -6.56 22.76
CA ASN A 227 13.28 -6.15 23.24
C ASN A 227 14.35 -7.24 23.07
N LEU A 228 14.31 -7.93 21.94
CA LEU A 228 15.23 -9.02 21.62
C LEU A 228 16.68 -8.54 21.44
N PHE A 229 16.85 -7.30 21.03
CA PHE A 229 18.15 -6.67 20.83
C PHE A 229 18.50 -5.76 22.00
N PRO A 230 19.79 -5.63 22.37
CA PRO A 230 20.25 -4.87 23.55
C PRO A 230 20.29 -3.35 23.29
N PHE A 231 19.28 -2.80 22.60
CA PHE A 231 19.17 -1.37 22.38
C PHE A 231 17.71 -0.90 22.55
N GLU A 232 17.55 0.35 22.97
CA GLU A 232 16.24 0.99 22.96
C GLU A 232 15.87 1.41 21.53
N SER A 233 14.63 1.11 21.15
CA SER A 233 14.10 1.50 19.83
C SER A 233 14.00 3.02 19.71
N TYR A 234 14.60 3.58 18.68
CA TYR A 234 14.56 4.99 18.36
C TYR A 234 13.48 5.27 17.32
N ASN A 235 12.45 6.01 17.69
CA ASN A 235 11.38 6.36 16.75
C ASN A 235 11.82 7.53 15.85
N LEU A 236 12.62 7.21 14.85
CA LEU A 236 13.28 8.12 13.95
C LEU A 236 12.32 9.15 13.34
N THR A 237 11.19 8.71 12.79
CA THR A 237 10.23 9.59 12.10
C THR A 237 9.53 10.56 13.04
N LYS A 238 9.31 10.14 14.28
CA LYS A 238 8.71 10.97 15.32
C LYS A 238 9.68 12.02 15.83
N GLU A 239 10.92 11.63 16.14
CA GLU A 239 11.95 12.53 16.68
C GLU A 239 12.27 13.65 15.69
N ILE A 240 12.45 13.32 14.40
CA ILE A 240 12.63 14.33 13.36
C ILE A 240 11.42 15.27 13.26
N SER A 241 10.19 14.74 13.36
CA SER A 241 8.99 15.57 13.34
C SER A 241 8.93 16.55 14.52
N LEU A 242 9.24 16.07 15.71
CA LEU A 242 9.24 16.89 16.93
C LEU A 242 10.32 17.96 16.92
N TRP A 243 11.46 17.70 16.29
CA TRP A 243 12.53 18.66 16.12
C TRP A 243 12.19 19.71 15.05
N ALA A 244 11.68 19.27 13.89
CA ALA A 244 11.34 20.15 12.77
C ALA A 244 10.16 21.08 13.07
N PHE A 245 9.20 20.62 13.92
CA PHE A 245 7.99 21.34 14.28
C PHE A 245 7.83 21.49 15.81
N PRO A 246 8.63 22.34 16.46
CA PRO A 246 8.60 22.50 17.92
C PRO A 246 7.28 23.06 18.44
N GLU A 247 6.51 23.82 17.64
CA GLU A 247 5.20 24.32 18.02
C GLU A 247 4.16 23.21 18.10
N ASP A 248 4.18 22.25 17.19
CA ASP A 248 3.31 21.07 17.24
C ASP A 248 3.61 20.24 18.50
N ARG A 249 4.91 20.13 18.86
CA ARG A 249 5.32 19.50 20.12
C ARG A 249 4.72 20.16 21.34
N LYS A 250 4.74 21.49 21.40
CA LYS A 250 4.13 22.27 22.51
C LYS A 250 2.62 22.09 22.58
N ALA A 251 1.97 21.94 21.44
CA ALA A 251 0.52 21.66 21.33
C ALA A 251 0.15 20.20 21.62
N GLY A 252 1.13 19.33 21.94
CA GLY A 252 0.89 17.89 22.17
C GLY A 252 0.61 17.08 20.90
N ILE A 253 0.83 17.67 19.72
CA ILE A 253 0.62 17.02 18.43
C ILE A 253 1.85 16.16 18.10
N SER A 254 1.66 14.86 17.97
CA SER A 254 2.69 13.94 17.57
C SER A 254 2.60 13.67 16.07
N GLY A 255 3.47 14.31 15.29
CA GLY A 255 3.62 14.07 13.86
C GLY A 255 4.53 12.87 13.56
N SER A 256 4.58 12.48 12.28
CA SER A 256 5.54 11.53 11.75
C SER A 256 6.11 12.08 10.45
N MET A 257 7.43 12.04 10.30
CA MET A 257 8.14 12.57 9.16
C MET A 257 9.01 11.46 8.52
N PRO A 258 8.38 10.56 7.77
CA PRO A 258 9.12 9.50 7.09
C PRO A 258 9.97 10.10 5.96
N ALA A 259 11.21 9.62 5.84
CA ALA A 259 12.09 9.93 4.70
C ALA A 259 12.13 8.74 3.75
N PHE A 260 12.78 8.92 2.61
CA PHE A 260 13.12 7.83 1.71
C PHE A 260 13.93 6.74 2.42
N PHE A 261 13.95 5.54 1.87
CA PHE A 261 14.74 4.42 2.41
C PHE A 261 16.20 4.79 2.68
N TRP A 262 16.85 5.60 1.84
CA TRP A 262 18.23 6.04 2.05
C TRP A 262 18.39 6.94 3.26
N GLY A 263 17.36 7.72 3.64
CA GLY A 263 17.39 8.57 4.83
C GLY A 263 17.52 7.76 6.12
N GLU A 264 16.87 6.61 6.20
CA GLU A 264 17.02 5.70 7.35
C GLU A 264 18.44 5.12 7.41
N PHE A 265 19.01 4.67 6.30
CA PHE A 265 20.41 4.20 6.26
C PHE A 265 21.38 5.32 6.66
N TYR A 266 21.14 6.52 6.16
CA TYR A 266 21.96 7.69 6.50
C TYR A 266 21.88 8.02 7.98
N ALA A 267 20.71 8.08 8.57
CA ALA A 267 20.51 8.35 10.01
C ALA A 267 21.19 7.31 10.90
N ASN A 268 21.25 6.07 10.44
CA ASN A 268 21.91 5.00 11.21
C ASN A 268 23.45 5.01 11.08
N PHE A 269 23.99 5.17 9.86
CA PHE A 269 25.41 4.88 9.62
C PHE A 269 26.06 5.85 8.61
N GLY A 270 25.41 6.95 8.25
CA GLY A 270 25.96 7.97 7.36
C GLY A 270 25.87 7.62 5.86
N VAL A 271 26.59 8.42 5.05
CA VAL A 271 26.50 8.39 3.56
C VAL A 271 26.87 7.04 2.97
N LEU A 272 27.91 6.39 3.50
CA LEU A 272 28.36 5.11 2.98
C LEU A 272 27.29 4.04 3.13
N ALA A 273 26.58 4.03 4.25
CA ALA A 273 25.45 3.12 4.46
C ALA A 273 24.26 3.41 3.56
N ALA A 274 23.98 4.68 3.26
CA ALA A 274 22.95 5.04 2.29
C ALA A 274 23.26 4.48 0.89
N LEU A 275 24.53 4.53 0.45
CA LEU A 275 24.95 3.97 -0.83
C LEU A 275 24.87 2.44 -0.85
N LEU A 276 25.43 1.77 0.17
CA LEU A 276 25.40 0.31 0.27
C LEU A 276 23.96 -0.21 0.44
N GLY A 277 23.15 0.46 1.26
CA GLY A 277 21.75 0.16 1.45
C GLY A 277 20.94 0.27 0.15
N SER A 278 21.24 1.28 -0.67
CA SER A 278 20.62 1.42 -1.99
C SER A 278 20.93 0.23 -2.91
N ALA A 279 22.17 -0.26 -2.88
CA ALA A 279 22.56 -1.46 -3.63
C ALA A 279 21.84 -2.72 -3.13
N ILE A 280 21.72 -2.88 -1.80
CA ILE A 280 20.99 -4.00 -1.19
C ILE A 280 19.51 -3.96 -1.59
N ILE A 281 18.87 -2.79 -1.54
CA ILE A 281 17.47 -2.63 -1.99
C ILE A 281 17.33 -2.96 -3.46
N GLY A 282 18.22 -2.48 -4.32
CA GLY A 282 18.22 -2.82 -5.74
C GLY A 282 18.30 -4.33 -5.99
N PHE A 283 19.13 -5.03 -5.22
CA PHE A 283 19.24 -6.49 -5.28
C PHE A 283 17.95 -7.19 -4.80
N LEU A 284 17.36 -6.75 -3.70
CA LEU A 284 16.09 -7.29 -3.20
C LEU A 284 14.94 -7.07 -4.17
N LEU A 285 14.83 -5.87 -4.75
CA LEU A 285 13.83 -5.59 -5.77
C LEU A 285 14.02 -6.48 -7.01
N ARG A 286 15.27 -6.82 -7.37
CA ARG A 286 15.53 -7.76 -8.46
C ARG A 286 15.08 -9.19 -8.12
N ILE A 287 15.24 -9.64 -6.88
CA ILE A 287 14.72 -10.94 -6.43
C ILE A 287 13.19 -10.97 -6.53
N ILE A 288 12.52 -9.90 -6.08
CA ILE A 288 11.06 -9.77 -6.14
C ILE A 288 10.58 -9.76 -7.59
N ASP A 289 11.23 -8.98 -8.46
CA ASP A 289 10.94 -8.93 -9.89
C ASP A 289 11.07 -10.33 -10.53
N TYR A 290 12.15 -11.06 -10.23
CA TYR A 290 12.33 -12.43 -10.68
C TYR A 290 11.22 -13.38 -10.16
N ALA A 291 10.82 -13.26 -8.90
CA ALA A 291 9.74 -14.06 -8.33
C ALA A 291 8.39 -13.74 -8.99
N ILE A 292 8.14 -12.46 -9.29
CA ILE A 292 6.94 -12.01 -10.00
C ILE A 292 6.95 -12.51 -11.45
N ASP A 293 8.07 -12.48 -12.14
CA ASP A 293 8.19 -12.98 -13.52
C ASP A 293 7.94 -14.50 -13.59
N ASN A 294 8.39 -15.24 -12.60
CA ASN A 294 8.23 -16.71 -12.53
C ASN A 294 6.94 -17.16 -11.81
N ARG A 295 6.05 -16.23 -11.45
CA ARG A 295 4.77 -16.59 -10.84
C ARG A 295 3.93 -17.42 -11.82
N GLY A 296 3.14 -18.33 -11.31
CA GLY A 296 2.13 -19.03 -12.09
C GLY A 296 0.97 -18.11 -12.52
N ASN A 297 0.01 -18.67 -13.25
CA ASN A 297 -1.20 -17.98 -13.73
C ASN A 297 -2.36 -17.98 -12.69
N ASN A 298 -2.10 -18.28 -11.41
CA ASN A 298 -3.13 -18.26 -10.38
C ASN A 298 -3.56 -16.80 -10.10
N PRO A 299 -4.87 -16.48 -10.14
CA PRO A 299 -5.37 -15.11 -9.97
C PRO A 299 -5.00 -14.47 -8.62
N LEU A 300 -4.97 -15.27 -7.52
CA LEU A 300 -4.55 -14.78 -6.21
C LEU A 300 -3.06 -14.41 -6.18
N ILE A 301 -2.22 -15.19 -6.85
CA ILE A 301 -0.77 -14.88 -6.94
C ILE A 301 -0.55 -13.63 -7.79
N ILE A 302 -1.31 -13.45 -8.88
CA ILE A 302 -1.23 -12.22 -9.70
C ILE A 302 -1.70 -11.01 -8.89
N ALA A 303 -2.78 -11.14 -8.12
CA ALA A 303 -3.28 -10.08 -7.25
C ALA A 303 -2.28 -9.74 -6.14
N LEU A 304 -1.67 -10.73 -5.49
CA LEU A 304 -0.60 -10.53 -4.53
C LEU A 304 0.60 -9.83 -5.18
N SER A 305 1.01 -10.25 -6.39
CA SER A 305 2.12 -9.62 -7.13
C SER A 305 1.83 -8.15 -7.42
N SER A 306 0.60 -7.79 -7.80
CA SER A 306 0.23 -6.39 -8.02
C SER A 306 0.25 -5.57 -6.73
N TRP A 307 -0.20 -6.16 -5.62
CA TRP A 307 -0.12 -5.53 -4.30
C TRP A 307 1.34 -5.34 -3.86
N VAL A 308 2.20 -6.35 -4.00
CA VAL A 308 3.63 -6.27 -3.68
C VAL A 308 4.34 -5.18 -4.48
N ILE A 309 4.06 -5.04 -5.78
CA ILE A 309 4.65 -3.98 -6.61
C ILE A 309 4.31 -2.59 -6.06
N ILE A 310 3.03 -2.35 -5.72
CA ILE A 310 2.62 -1.05 -5.20
C ILE A 310 3.15 -0.84 -3.78
N HIS A 311 3.15 -1.86 -2.95
CA HIS A 311 3.73 -1.82 -1.61
C HIS A 311 5.20 -1.40 -1.66
N PHE A 312 6.03 -2.04 -2.49
CA PHE A 312 7.45 -1.67 -2.60
C PHE A 312 7.70 -0.32 -3.30
N ALA A 313 6.75 0.20 -4.08
CA ALA A 313 6.86 1.56 -4.61
C ALA A 313 6.88 2.63 -3.49
N GLU A 314 6.29 2.35 -2.33
CA GLU A 314 6.28 3.25 -1.18
C GLU A 314 7.64 3.40 -0.50
N LEU A 315 8.64 2.55 -0.79
CA LEU A 315 10.04 2.76 -0.36
C LEU A 315 10.61 4.11 -0.81
N SER A 316 10.04 4.71 -1.84
CA SER A 316 10.38 6.07 -2.27
C SER A 316 9.94 7.16 -1.28
N SER A 317 9.18 6.83 -0.23
CA SER A 317 8.66 7.79 0.74
C SER A 317 8.72 7.30 2.19
N THR A 318 9.25 6.09 2.43
CA THR A 318 9.31 5.49 3.78
C THR A 318 10.63 4.78 4.03
N GLY A 319 10.94 4.55 5.30
CA GLY A 319 12.14 3.83 5.73
C GLY A 319 12.12 2.35 5.33
N PHE A 320 13.31 1.80 5.10
CA PHE A 320 13.49 0.44 4.62
C PHE A 320 13.10 -0.63 5.64
N THR A 321 13.51 -0.46 6.89
CA THR A 321 13.31 -1.48 7.93
C THR A 321 11.84 -1.67 8.25
N THR A 322 11.06 -0.60 8.23
CA THR A 322 9.61 -0.65 8.44
C THR A 322 8.92 -1.46 7.33
N TYR A 323 9.43 -1.36 6.08
CA TYR A 323 8.83 -2.04 4.93
C TYR A 323 9.24 -3.49 4.78
N LEU A 324 10.51 -3.82 5.01
CA LEU A 324 10.99 -5.20 4.88
C LEU A 324 10.41 -6.12 5.95
N LEU A 325 10.28 -5.60 7.18
CA LEU A 325 9.74 -6.33 8.33
C LEU A 325 8.25 -6.01 8.56
N ASP A 326 7.58 -5.48 7.53
CA ASP A 326 6.18 -5.15 7.62
C ASP A 326 5.32 -6.41 7.85
N VAL A 327 4.59 -6.37 8.94
CA VAL A 327 3.66 -7.43 9.34
C VAL A 327 2.61 -7.67 8.24
N TYR A 328 2.16 -6.63 7.55
CA TYR A 328 1.17 -6.71 6.48
C TYR A 328 1.71 -7.46 5.26
N LEU A 329 2.97 -7.22 4.89
CA LEU A 329 3.66 -7.95 3.81
C LEU A 329 3.76 -9.45 4.14
N ILE A 330 4.21 -9.77 5.35
CA ILE A 330 4.41 -11.14 5.80
C ILE A 330 3.06 -11.89 5.84
N PHE A 331 2.07 -11.34 6.54
CA PHE A 331 0.78 -12.01 6.71
C PHE A 331 -0.01 -12.12 5.41
N SER A 332 -0.06 -11.07 4.57
CA SER A 332 -0.73 -11.14 3.27
C SER A 332 -0.12 -12.22 2.39
N THR A 333 1.20 -12.30 2.38
CA THR A 333 1.92 -13.32 1.63
C THR A 333 1.62 -14.73 2.15
N VAL A 334 1.69 -14.94 3.46
CA VAL A 334 1.40 -16.24 4.10
C VAL A 334 -0.05 -16.68 3.83
N VAL A 335 -1.02 -15.77 4.00
CA VAL A 335 -2.45 -16.08 3.77
C VAL A 335 -2.68 -16.49 2.32
N VAL A 336 -2.17 -15.73 1.35
CA VAL A 336 -2.36 -16.04 -0.07
C VAL A 336 -1.70 -17.38 -0.44
N PHE A 337 -0.46 -17.63 -0.01
CA PHE A 337 0.20 -18.91 -0.28
C PHE A 337 -0.52 -20.09 0.38
N THR A 338 -1.01 -19.92 1.60
CA THR A 338 -1.81 -20.95 2.29
C THR A 338 -3.08 -21.29 1.50
N LEU A 339 -3.79 -20.27 1.00
CA LEU A 339 -4.99 -20.49 0.17
C LEU A 339 -4.66 -21.18 -1.15
N VAL A 340 -3.54 -20.85 -1.80
CA VAL A 340 -3.10 -21.49 -3.04
C VAL A 340 -2.67 -22.93 -2.80
N ILE A 341 -2.01 -23.24 -1.69
CA ILE A 341 -1.66 -24.61 -1.29
C ILE A 341 -2.94 -25.41 -1.00
N PHE A 342 -3.86 -24.85 -0.23
CA PHE A 342 -5.16 -25.44 0.07
C PHE A 342 -5.95 -25.73 -1.21
N GLN A 343 -5.99 -24.81 -2.15
CA GLN A 343 -6.57 -25.01 -3.47
C GLN A 343 -5.97 -26.23 -4.18
N LYS A 344 -4.63 -26.33 -4.21
CA LYS A 344 -3.94 -27.47 -4.85
C LYS A 344 -4.34 -28.79 -4.19
N LEU A 345 -4.43 -28.84 -2.86
CA LEU A 345 -4.79 -30.06 -2.14
C LEU A 345 -6.24 -30.49 -2.39
N LEU A 346 -7.18 -29.55 -2.45
CA LEU A 346 -8.60 -29.86 -2.67
C LEU A 346 -8.92 -30.23 -4.13
N PHE A 347 -8.28 -29.56 -5.09
CA PHE A 347 -8.63 -29.66 -6.52
C PHE A 347 -7.54 -30.38 -7.35
N SER A 348 -6.54 -31.01 -6.72
CA SER A 348 -5.52 -31.79 -7.43
C SER A 348 -6.03 -33.14 -7.94
N ARG A 349 -7.20 -33.59 -7.51
CA ARG A 349 -7.79 -34.89 -7.84
C ARG A 349 -8.92 -34.79 -8.88
N THR A 350 -9.22 -33.59 -9.35
CA THR A 350 -10.14 -33.32 -10.45
C THR A 350 -9.42 -32.82 -11.68
#